data_0ef9e0c635bd45eec1608289a9f58254
#
_entry.id   0ef9e0c635bd45eec1608289a9f58254
#
_cell.length_a   1.000
_cell.length_b   1.000
_cell.length_c   1.000
_cell.angle_alpha   90.00
_cell.angle_beta   90.00
_cell.angle_gamma   90.00
#
_symmetry.space_group_name_H-M   'P 1'
#
loop_
_entity.id
_entity.type
_entity.pdbx_description
1 polymer ?
#
loop_
_entity_poly.entity_id
_entity_poly.type
_entity_poly.pdbx_seq_one_letter_code
_entity_poly.pdbx_strand_id
1 'polypeptide(L)'
;MNNLPPGDGGRPGERCYRARAMESPTQDRPYRIVVLGATGFTGRLVAEYLARSVGASLPWAIAGRSVAKLEEVHRALVAINPECSKVGVVQADVGDAPSLDRLAASTSVLLTTVGPYARHGMPVVRACVEQGTDYVDITGEPAFVKETVERYHEAAKAKGLRIVSCCGFDSIPHDLGVLYTVLQLPEGEPVSIEGMVRAKGGVSGGTWHSAINAFSDLRSAMSAGRPSKEPLPGGRKVRASKAGLHFDKARSAWLCPLPTIDPWIVLRSARGLDRYGPDFRYGHFAEVRSTAVLLGGAVGIAGVAALSQFKPTREWLLGRIAPGEGPSEEVRAKGWFTVTFRASTRSKTIETQVSGGEAGYAETSKMVAESALCLALDRDRLPPHTGVVTTAMGMGEALIERLQRAGIAFRVL
;
A
#
# COMPACT_ATOMS: atom_id res chain seq x y z
N MET A 1 -2.30 71.65 22.12
CA MET A 1 -3.21 70.62 22.69
C MET A 1 -3.48 69.62 21.62
N ASN A 2 -2.62 68.62 21.51
CA ASN A 2 -2.73 67.59 20.46
C ASN A 2 -3.11 66.25 21.12
N ASN A 3 -4.30 65.80 20.84
CA ASN A 3 -4.77 64.47 21.20
C ASN A 3 -4.28 63.47 20.18
N LEU A 4 -3.42 62.53 20.58
CA LEU A 4 -3.07 61.31 19.90
C LEU A 4 -3.97 60.17 20.40
N PRO A 5 -4.50 59.31 19.52
CA PRO A 5 -5.26 58.12 19.96
C PRO A 5 -4.34 57.01 20.43
N PRO A 6 -4.81 56.07 21.28
CA PRO A 6 -4.00 55.00 21.88
C PRO A 6 -3.64 53.91 20.85
N GLY A 7 -2.40 53.43 20.93
CA GLY A 7 -1.84 52.36 20.09
C GLY A 7 -2.49 51.02 20.36
N ASP A 8 -2.79 50.34 19.26
CA ASP A 8 -3.34 49.00 19.21
C ASP A 8 -2.18 47.99 19.42
N GLY A 9 -2.24 47.26 20.52
CA GLY A 9 -1.27 46.26 20.93
C GLY A 9 -1.48 44.93 20.19
N GLY A 10 -1.14 44.86 18.91
CA GLY A 10 -1.16 43.63 18.13
C GLY A 10 -0.07 42.65 18.55
N ARG A 11 -0.44 41.47 19.04
CA ARG A 11 0.47 40.36 19.34
C ARG A 11 1.18 39.91 18.05
N PRO A 12 2.51 39.64 18.03
CA PRO A 12 3.19 39.08 16.90
C PRO A 12 2.95 37.56 16.84
N GLY A 13 2.13 37.08 15.88
CA GLY A 13 1.97 35.63 15.71
C GLY A 13 0.92 35.13 14.74
N GLU A 14 0.14 35.98 14.09
CA GLU A 14 -0.82 35.51 13.08
C GLU A 14 -0.51 36.06 11.69
N ARG A 15 0.52 35.51 11.05
CA ARG A 15 0.58 35.56 9.60
C ARG A 15 -0.33 34.46 9.05
N CYS A 16 -1.58 34.82 8.76
CA CYS A 16 -2.47 34.04 7.93
C CYS A 16 -1.80 33.72 6.58
N TYR A 17 -1.25 32.52 6.45
CA TYR A 17 -1.04 31.92 5.15
C TYR A 17 -2.43 31.57 4.58
N ARG A 18 -3.08 32.54 3.92
CA ARG A 18 -4.07 32.23 2.92
C ARG A 18 -3.32 31.54 1.77
N ALA A 19 -3.13 30.23 1.89
CA ALA A 19 -2.87 29.39 0.73
C ALA A 19 -4.06 29.61 -0.21
N ARG A 20 -3.80 30.22 -1.37
CA ARG A 20 -4.72 30.19 -2.50
C ARG A 20 -5.06 28.72 -2.71
N ALA A 21 -6.31 28.34 -2.44
CA ALA A 21 -6.82 27.04 -2.84
C ALA A 21 -6.61 26.96 -4.36
N MET A 22 -5.59 26.22 -4.78
CA MET A 22 -5.46 25.82 -6.18
C MET A 22 -6.67 24.95 -6.44
N GLU A 23 -7.61 25.43 -7.21
CA GLU A 23 -8.72 24.62 -7.71
C GLU A 23 -8.13 23.35 -8.30
N SER A 24 -8.50 22.23 -7.74
CA SER A 24 -7.97 20.93 -8.15
C SER A 24 -8.39 20.71 -9.61
N PRO A 25 -7.46 20.47 -10.56
CA PRO A 25 -7.80 20.27 -11.97
C PRO A 25 -8.65 19.03 -12.24
N THR A 26 -9.11 18.35 -11.21
CA THR A 26 -9.83 17.07 -11.25
C THR A 26 -11.36 17.19 -11.12
N GLN A 27 -11.94 18.40 -10.99
CA GLN A 27 -13.40 18.55 -10.77
C GLN A 27 -14.26 18.19 -11.99
N ASP A 28 -13.74 18.30 -13.21
CA ASP A 28 -14.50 18.07 -14.46
C ASP A 28 -14.31 16.67 -15.07
N ARG A 29 -13.65 15.74 -14.35
CA ARG A 29 -13.42 14.39 -14.87
C ARG A 29 -14.64 13.50 -14.67
N PRO A 30 -15.01 12.67 -15.68
CA PRO A 30 -16.21 11.82 -15.61
C PRO A 30 -16.19 10.82 -14.46
N TYR A 31 -14.98 10.39 -14.01
CA TYR A 31 -14.84 9.43 -12.94
C TYR A 31 -13.97 9.96 -11.81
N ARG A 32 -14.33 9.65 -10.58
CA ARG A 32 -13.45 9.83 -9.41
C ARG A 32 -12.44 8.71 -9.27
N ILE A 33 -12.84 7.49 -9.58
CA ILE A 33 -12.00 6.30 -9.51
C ILE A 33 -12.20 5.48 -10.79
N VAL A 34 -11.11 4.96 -11.35
CA VAL A 34 -11.15 3.91 -12.37
C VAL A 34 -10.36 2.70 -11.86
N VAL A 35 -10.96 1.50 -11.95
CA VAL A 35 -10.34 0.22 -11.60
C VAL A 35 -9.82 -0.44 -12.88
N LEU A 36 -8.53 -0.31 -13.15
CA LEU A 36 -7.87 -0.96 -14.28
C LEU A 36 -7.47 -2.40 -13.91
N GLY A 37 -7.88 -3.35 -14.74
CA GLY A 37 -7.69 -4.78 -14.48
C GLY A 37 -8.87 -5.44 -13.78
N ALA A 38 -10.06 -4.83 -13.85
CA ALA A 38 -11.27 -5.31 -13.20
C ALA A 38 -11.73 -6.72 -13.64
N THR A 39 -11.25 -7.22 -14.78
CA THR A 39 -11.52 -8.59 -15.25
C THR A 39 -10.62 -9.65 -14.61
N GLY A 40 -9.56 -9.25 -13.90
CA GLY A 40 -8.71 -10.15 -13.12
C GLY A 40 -9.34 -10.47 -11.75
N PHE A 41 -8.84 -11.53 -11.09
CA PHE A 41 -9.41 -12.00 -9.82
C PHE A 41 -9.47 -10.89 -8.75
N THR A 42 -8.33 -10.27 -8.45
CA THR A 42 -8.27 -9.19 -7.45
C THR A 42 -9.04 -7.95 -7.89
N GLY A 43 -8.93 -7.55 -9.18
CA GLY A 43 -9.65 -6.40 -9.70
C GLY A 43 -11.17 -6.55 -9.64
N ARG A 44 -11.67 -7.77 -9.84
CA ARG A 44 -13.09 -8.08 -9.66
C ARG A 44 -13.52 -7.93 -8.19
N LEU A 45 -12.73 -8.45 -7.23
CA LEU A 45 -13.02 -8.27 -5.80
C LEU A 45 -12.99 -6.79 -5.37
N VAL A 46 -12.08 -5.99 -5.93
CA VAL A 46 -12.06 -4.53 -5.74
C VAL A 46 -13.36 -3.88 -6.26
N ALA A 47 -13.77 -4.23 -7.48
CA ALA A 47 -15.00 -3.71 -8.06
C ALA A 47 -16.25 -4.14 -7.26
N GLU A 48 -16.31 -5.38 -6.82
CA GLU A 48 -17.39 -5.89 -5.96
C GLU A 48 -17.39 -5.17 -4.58
N TYR A 49 -16.22 -4.88 -4.01
CA TYR A 49 -16.13 -4.09 -2.78
C TYR A 49 -16.67 -2.68 -2.97
N LEU A 50 -16.29 -1.98 -4.05
CA LEU A 50 -16.81 -0.65 -4.38
C LEU A 50 -18.32 -0.67 -4.62
N ALA A 51 -18.85 -1.70 -5.29
CA ALA A 51 -20.29 -1.85 -5.50
C ALA A 51 -21.08 -1.94 -4.18
N ARG A 52 -20.53 -2.65 -3.18
CA ARG A 52 -21.15 -2.77 -1.85
C ARG A 52 -20.97 -1.53 -0.99
N SER A 53 -19.82 -0.85 -1.08
CA SER A 53 -19.46 0.24 -0.17
C SER A 53 -19.94 1.62 -0.64
N VAL A 54 -19.87 1.91 -1.93
CA VAL A 54 -20.23 3.22 -2.49
C VAL A 54 -21.34 3.16 -3.55
N GLY A 55 -21.60 2.00 -4.14
CA GLY A 55 -22.62 1.87 -5.18
C GLY A 55 -22.39 2.88 -6.31
N ALA A 56 -23.40 3.70 -6.62
CA ALA A 56 -23.31 4.80 -7.57
C ALA A 56 -23.25 6.20 -6.92
N SER A 57 -23.07 6.28 -5.60
CA SER A 57 -22.93 7.56 -4.90
C SER A 57 -21.65 8.32 -5.30
N LEU A 58 -20.68 7.60 -5.88
CA LEU A 58 -19.45 8.12 -6.45
C LEU A 58 -19.39 7.73 -7.93
N PRO A 59 -19.10 8.65 -8.87
CA PRO A 59 -18.83 8.28 -10.25
C PRO A 59 -17.53 7.45 -10.35
N TRP A 60 -17.63 6.19 -10.79
CA TRP A 60 -16.47 5.33 -11.00
C TRP A 60 -16.67 4.40 -12.21
N ALA A 61 -15.58 3.78 -12.66
CA ALA A 61 -15.60 2.88 -13.80
C ALA A 61 -14.68 1.68 -13.60
N ILE A 62 -15.00 0.61 -14.31
CA ILE A 62 -14.13 -0.56 -14.50
C ILE A 62 -13.45 -0.47 -15.86
N ALA A 63 -12.16 -0.87 -15.91
CA ALA A 63 -11.38 -0.82 -17.14
C ALA A 63 -10.57 -2.10 -17.38
N GLY A 64 -10.33 -2.40 -18.66
CA GLY A 64 -9.57 -3.55 -19.09
C GLY A 64 -9.61 -3.75 -20.61
N ARG A 65 -8.91 -4.75 -21.12
CA ARG A 65 -8.73 -4.97 -22.57
C ARG A 65 -9.98 -5.51 -23.28
N SER A 66 -10.72 -6.38 -22.63
CA SER A 66 -11.86 -7.09 -23.22
C SER A 66 -13.19 -6.49 -22.75
N VAL A 67 -13.88 -5.81 -23.65
CA VAL A 67 -15.21 -5.23 -23.37
C VAL A 67 -16.19 -6.30 -22.93
N ALA A 68 -16.22 -7.47 -23.62
CA ALA A 68 -17.13 -8.55 -23.27
C ALA A 68 -16.96 -9.04 -21.82
N LYS A 69 -15.69 -9.21 -21.35
CA LYS A 69 -15.41 -9.59 -19.97
C LYS A 69 -15.75 -8.47 -18.97
N LEU A 70 -15.55 -7.20 -19.37
CA LEU A 70 -15.96 -6.07 -18.53
C LEU A 70 -17.48 -6.01 -18.36
N GLU A 71 -18.24 -6.30 -19.42
CA GLU A 71 -19.71 -6.37 -19.35
C GLU A 71 -20.18 -7.51 -18.46
N GLU A 72 -19.45 -8.65 -18.42
CA GLU A 72 -19.74 -9.74 -17.47
C GLU A 72 -19.53 -9.28 -16.02
N VAL A 73 -18.42 -8.59 -15.76
CA VAL A 73 -18.15 -7.99 -14.44
C VAL A 73 -19.23 -6.96 -14.12
N HIS A 74 -19.56 -6.07 -15.02
CA HIS A 74 -20.58 -5.04 -14.82
C HIS A 74 -21.94 -5.65 -14.45
N ARG A 75 -22.39 -6.70 -15.18
CA ARG A 75 -23.63 -7.43 -14.82
C ARG A 75 -23.57 -8.01 -13.40
N ALA A 76 -22.42 -8.56 -12.99
CA ALA A 76 -22.24 -9.05 -11.62
C ALA A 76 -22.31 -7.92 -10.59
N LEU A 77 -21.77 -6.72 -10.88
CA LEU A 77 -21.89 -5.56 -9.99
C LEU A 77 -23.34 -5.09 -9.87
N VAL A 78 -24.10 -5.06 -10.97
CA VAL A 78 -25.54 -4.73 -10.96
C VAL A 78 -26.35 -5.74 -10.14
N ALA A 79 -25.98 -7.02 -10.17
CA ALA A 79 -26.61 -8.04 -9.34
C ALA A 79 -26.33 -7.84 -7.84
N ILE A 80 -25.16 -7.30 -7.47
CA ILE A 80 -24.79 -6.96 -6.09
C ILE A 80 -25.54 -5.70 -5.63
N ASN A 81 -25.55 -4.66 -6.48
CA ASN A 81 -26.22 -3.39 -6.22
C ASN A 81 -26.77 -2.82 -7.54
N PRO A 82 -28.10 -2.75 -7.73
CA PRO A 82 -28.72 -2.25 -8.97
C PRO A 82 -28.30 -0.85 -9.39
N GLU A 83 -27.89 0.01 -8.45
CA GLU A 83 -27.39 1.35 -8.77
C GLU A 83 -26.10 1.31 -9.59
N CYS A 84 -25.34 0.18 -9.51
CA CYS A 84 -24.13 -0.04 -10.30
C CYS A 84 -24.38 -0.13 -11.82
N SER A 85 -25.65 -0.09 -12.28
CA SER A 85 -25.97 0.12 -13.69
C SER A 85 -25.36 1.41 -14.26
N LYS A 86 -25.02 2.39 -13.41
CA LYS A 86 -24.38 3.65 -13.76
C LYS A 86 -22.85 3.60 -13.77
N VAL A 87 -22.25 2.47 -13.35
CA VAL A 87 -20.78 2.30 -13.35
C VAL A 87 -20.28 2.28 -14.79
N GLY A 88 -19.24 3.08 -15.07
CA GLY A 88 -18.65 3.16 -16.40
C GLY A 88 -17.92 1.86 -16.79
N VAL A 89 -17.94 1.56 -18.08
CA VAL A 89 -17.16 0.48 -18.69
C VAL A 89 -16.20 1.09 -19.71
N VAL A 90 -14.89 1.00 -19.47
CA VAL A 90 -13.87 1.65 -20.31
C VAL A 90 -12.91 0.61 -20.85
N GLN A 91 -12.77 0.55 -22.17
CA GLN A 91 -11.74 -0.26 -22.80
C GLN A 91 -10.38 0.42 -22.68
N ALA A 92 -9.39 -0.29 -22.10
CA ALA A 92 -8.01 0.19 -22.02
C ALA A 92 -7.01 -0.97 -22.05
N ASP A 93 -5.89 -0.77 -22.71
CA ASP A 93 -4.78 -1.72 -22.79
C ASP A 93 -3.49 -1.08 -22.26
N VAL A 94 -2.82 -1.77 -21.33
CA VAL A 94 -1.53 -1.32 -20.76
C VAL A 94 -0.40 -1.30 -21.81
N GLY A 95 -0.56 -2.00 -22.93
CA GLY A 95 0.35 -1.99 -24.07
C GLY A 95 0.09 -0.85 -25.07
N ASP A 96 -1.01 -0.10 -24.93
CA ASP A 96 -1.38 1.03 -25.78
C ASP A 96 -1.30 2.35 -25.01
N ALA A 97 -0.22 3.10 -25.23
CA ALA A 97 0.03 4.36 -24.54
C ALA A 97 -1.09 5.40 -24.73
N PRO A 98 -1.63 5.66 -25.94
CA PRO A 98 -2.76 6.55 -26.12
C PRO A 98 -4.02 6.12 -25.35
N SER A 99 -4.26 4.80 -25.22
CA SER A 99 -5.37 4.26 -24.43
C SER A 99 -5.20 4.59 -22.95
N LEU A 100 -3.99 4.41 -22.41
CA LEU A 100 -3.68 4.76 -21.01
C LEU A 100 -3.80 6.26 -20.75
N ASP A 101 -3.36 7.09 -21.68
CA ASP A 101 -3.44 8.55 -21.53
C ASP A 101 -4.90 9.02 -21.46
N ARG A 102 -5.77 8.50 -22.34
CA ARG A 102 -7.22 8.77 -22.28
C ARG A 102 -7.83 8.27 -20.97
N LEU A 103 -7.46 7.07 -20.53
CA LEU A 103 -7.95 6.49 -19.28
C LEU A 103 -7.55 7.36 -18.08
N ALA A 104 -6.27 7.69 -17.96
CA ALA A 104 -5.76 8.53 -16.88
C ALA A 104 -6.41 9.94 -16.89
N ALA A 105 -6.58 10.54 -18.07
CA ALA A 105 -7.27 11.85 -18.21
C ALA A 105 -8.74 11.80 -17.77
N SER A 106 -9.39 10.63 -17.80
CA SER A 106 -10.82 10.49 -17.46
C SER A 106 -11.10 10.33 -15.96
N THR A 107 -10.08 10.20 -15.10
CA THR A 107 -10.28 9.89 -13.69
C THR A 107 -9.41 10.72 -12.76
N SER A 108 -9.87 10.97 -11.53
CA SER A 108 -9.07 11.60 -10.47
C SER A 108 -8.07 10.65 -9.85
N VAL A 109 -8.44 9.37 -9.68
CA VAL A 109 -7.60 8.32 -9.12
C VAL A 109 -7.65 7.08 -10.01
N LEU A 110 -6.51 6.60 -10.46
CA LEU A 110 -6.38 5.33 -11.16
C LEU A 110 -5.89 4.24 -10.19
N LEU A 111 -6.75 3.25 -9.95
CA LEU A 111 -6.43 2.05 -9.21
C LEU A 111 -6.12 0.94 -10.21
N THR A 112 -4.94 0.32 -10.10
CA THR A 112 -4.59 -0.80 -10.98
C THR A 112 -4.24 -2.07 -10.23
N THR A 113 -4.75 -3.19 -10.74
CA THR A 113 -4.43 -4.55 -10.29
C THR A 113 -3.75 -5.36 -11.40
N VAL A 114 -3.23 -4.67 -12.44
CA VAL A 114 -2.59 -5.31 -13.59
C VAL A 114 -1.12 -5.59 -13.29
N GLY A 115 -0.81 -6.81 -12.89
CA GLY A 115 0.55 -7.31 -12.73
C GLY A 115 1.00 -8.23 -13.90
N PRO A 116 2.28 -8.62 -13.96
CA PRO A 116 3.41 -8.15 -13.14
C PRO A 116 3.74 -6.67 -13.37
N TYR A 117 3.98 -5.94 -12.29
CA TYR A 117 4.17 -4.48 -12.36
C TYR A 117 5.50 -4.08 -13.03
N ALA A 118 6.54 -4.91 -12.89
CA ALA A 118 7.79 -4.73 -13.62
C ALA A 118 7.62 -4.66 -15.15
N ARG A 119 6.53 -5.28 -15.69
CA ARG A 119 6.23 -5.25 -17.13
C ARG A 119 5.16 -4.22 -17.50
N HIS A 120 4.16 -4.05 -16.67
CA HIS A 120 2.94 -3.35 -17.02
C HIS A 120 2.70 -2.07 -16.19
N GLY A 121 3.41 -1.88 -15.07
CA GLY A 121 3.18 -0.78 -14.14
C GLY A 121 3.69 0.56 -14.66
N MET A 122 4.92 0.61 -15.19
CA MET A 122 5.57 1.88 -15.57
C MET A 122 4.78 2.69 -16.62
N PRO A 123 4.19 2.09 -17.69
CA PRO A 123 3.34 2.84 -18.61
C PRO A 123 2.11 3.47 -17.95
N VAL A 124 1.52 2.80 -16.96
CA VAL A 124 0.35 3.31 -16.22
C VAL A 124 0.75 4.47 -15.31
N VAL A 125 1.86 4.35 -14.56
CA VAL A 125 2.41 5.44 -13.73
C VAL A 125 2.73 6.66 -14.58
N ARG A 126 3.40 6.46 -15.74
CA ARG A 126 3.68 7.53 -16.70
C ARG A 126 2.41 8.29 -17.07
N ALA A 127 1.39 7.56 -17.55
CA ALA A 127 0.12 8.18 -17.97
C ALA A 127 -0.52 8.96 -16.82
N CYS A 128 -0.53 8.42 -15.58
CA CYS A 128 -1.06 9.11 -14.41
C CYS A 128 -0.31 10.42 -14.13
N VAL A 129 1.02 10.39 -14.13
CA VAL A 129 1.83 11.59 -13.87
C VAL A 129 1.67 12.62 -14.98
N GLU A 130 1.65 12.21 -16.24
CA GLU A 130 1.47 13.12 -17.38
C GLU A 130 0.09 13.77 -17.37
N GLN A 131 -0.97 13.00 -17.10
CA GLN A 131 -2.35 13.46 -17.12
C GLN A 131 -2.83 14.09 -15.79
N GLY A 132 -2.00 14.15 -14.76
CA GLY A 132 -2.37 14.75 -13.48
C GLY A 132 -3.35 13.90 -12.66
N THR A 133 -3.15 12.59 -12.59
CA THR A 133 -4.02 11.61 -11.94
C THR A 133 -3.29 10.97 -10.77
N ASP A 134 -3.94 10.87 -9.62
CA ASP A 134 -3.43 10.10 -8.49
C ASP A 134 -3.47 8.59 -8.83
N TYR A 135 -2.57 7.81 -8.22
CA TYR A 135 -2.37 6.40 -8.56
C TYR A 135 -2.26 5.53 -7.32
N VAL A 136 -2.90 4.37 -7.35
CA VAL A 136 -2.72 3.31 -6.34
C VAL A 136 -2.59 1.93 -7.00
N ASP A 137 -1.75 1.07 -6.42
CA ASP A 137 -1.55 -0.33 -6.85
C ASP A 137 -1.37 -1.28 -5.66
N ILE A 138 -1.24 -2.57 -5.96
CA ILE A 138 -1.01 -3.63 -4.98
C ILE A 138 0.31 -4.37 -5.23
N THR A 139 1.30 -3.70 -5.81
CA THR A 139 2.59 -4.33 -6.07
C THR A 139 3.30 -4.77 -4.79
N GLY A 140 4.00 -5.89 -4.86
CA GLY A 140 5.00 -6.33 -3.88
C GLY A 140 6.41 -6.36 -4.49
N GLU A 141 6.65 -5.67 -5.63
CA GLU A 141 7.88 -5.73 -6.42
C GLU A 141 8.83 -4.55 -6.10
N PRO A 142 9.92 -4.75 -5.31
CA PRO A 142 10.79 -3.65 -4.88
C PRO A 142 11.46 -2.90 -6.03
N ALA A 143 11.82 -3.61 -7.11
CA ALA A 143 12.46 -3.00 -8.28
C ALA A 143 11.53 -2.00 -8.98
N PHE A 144 10.25 -2.36 -9.15
CA PHE A 144 9.25 -1.47 -9.73
C PHE A 144 9.03 -0.22 -8.88
N VAL A 145 8.86 -0.38 -7.55
CA VAL A 145 8.65 0.76 -6.66
C VAL A 145 9.86 1.68 -6.63
N LYS A 146 11.08 1.12 -6.61
CA LYS A 146 12.32 1.91 -6.69
C LYS A 146 12.39 2.72 -7.98
N GLU A 147 12.16 2.09 -9.12
CA GLU A 147 12.18 2.75 -10.43
C GLU A 147 11.09 3.84 -10.52
N THR A 148 9.90 3.59 -9.97
CA THR A 148 8.82 4.58 -9.89
C THR A 148 9.26 5.82 -9.09
N VAL A 149 9.93 5.62 -7.96
CA VAL A 149 10.48 6.72 -7.16
C VAL A 149 11.52 7.51 -7.94
N GLU A 150 12.50 6.82 -8.53
CA GLU A 150 13.62 7.45 -9.24
C GLU A 150 13.16 8.27 -10.45
N ARG A 151 12.16 7.77 -11.19
CA ARG A 151 11.71 8.43 -12.43
C ARG A 151 10.64 9.48 -12.22
N TYR A 152 9.73 9.30 -11.26
CA TYR A 152 8.49 10.07 -11.22
C TYR A 152 8.27 10.86 -9.93
N HIS A 153 9.11 10.72 -8.89
CA HIS A 153 8.87 11.42 -7.63
C HIS A 153 8.78 12.93 -7.81
N GLU A 154 9.78 13.56 -8.43
CA GLU A 154 9.81 15.01 -8.58
C GLU A 154 8.73 15.54 -9.52
N ALA A 155 8.46 14.84 -10.63
CA ALA A 155 7.40 15.23 -11.57
C ALA A 155 6.01 15.14 -10.93
N ALA A 156 5.72 14.08 -10.17
CA ALA A 156 4.46 13.92 -9.45
C ALA A 156 4.33 14.97 -8.32
N LYS A 157 5.42 15.22 -7.58
CA LYS A 157 5.47 16.23 -6.52
C LYS A 157 5.19 17.63 -7.05
N ALA A 158 5.80 18.02 -8.17
CA ALA A 158 5.57 19.31 -8.81
C ALA A 158 4.10 19.53 -9.23
N LYS A 159 3.37 18.44 -9.52
CA LYS A 159 1.95 18.47 -9.88
C LYS A 159 1.02 18.26 -8.67
N GLY A 160 1.54 18.10 -7.46
CA GLY A 160 0.75 17.83 -6.26
C GLY A 160 0.05 16.46 -6.26
N LEU A 161 0.56 15.50 -7.03
CA LEU A 161 0.00 14.16 -7.17
C LEU A 161 0.51 13.22 -6.09
N ARG A 162 -0.27 12.19 -5.83
CA ARG A 162 0.11 11.06 -4.97
C ARG A 162 0.14 9.79 -5.80
N ILE A 163 1.33 9.26 -6.01
CA ILE A 163 1.58 7.96 -6.63
C ILE A 163 1.94 7.02 -5.51
N VAL A 164 1.02 6.12 -5.15
CA VAL A 164 1.13 5.28 -3.96
C VAL A 164 1.09 3.81 -4.37
N SER A 165 2.23 3.15 -4.27
CA SER A 165 2.34 1.71 -4.50
C SER A 165 2.15 0.93 -3.21
N CYS A 166 1.94 -0.40 -3.31
CA CYS A 166 1.82 -1.32 -2.18
C CYS A 166 0.58 -1.04 -1.31
N CYS A 167 -0.56 -0.72 -1.92
CA CYS A 167 -1.82 -0.46 -1.20
C CYS A 167 -2.62 -1.74 -0.87
N GLY A 168 -1.95 -2.88 -0.70
CA GLY A 168 -2.52 -4.15 -0.27
C GLY A 168 -1.97 -4.61 1.09
N PHE A 169 -2.13 -5.91 1.36
CA PHE A 169 -1.56 -6.53 2.57
C PHE A 169 -0.04 -6.39 2.64
N ASP A 170 0.64 -6.51 1.48
CA ASP A 170 2.03 -6.08 1.33
C ASP A 170 2.01 -4.55 1.22
N SER A 171 1.94 -3.89 2.22
CA SER A 171 2.55 -3.04 3.18
C SER A 171 1.55 -2.28 4.05
N ILE A 172 0.24 -2.16 3.69
CA ILE A 172 -0.71 -1.31 4.46
C ILE A 172 -0.73 -1.65 5.95
N PRO A 173 -0.92 -2.91 6.40
CA PRO A 173 -0.95 -3.21 7.83
C PRO A 173 0.35 -2.91 8.54
N HIS A 174 1.47 -2.94 7.80
CA HIS A 174 2.82 -2.71 8.32
C HIS A 174 3.11 -1.21 8.41
N ASP A 175 2.93 -0.48 7.33
CA ASP A 175 3.24 0.95 7.25
C ASP A 175 2.30 1.79 8.13
N LEU A 176 0.99 1.58 7.99
CA LEU A 176 0.01 2.27 8.82
C LEU A 176 -0.03 1.74 10.26
N GLY A 177 0.28 0.45 10.48
CA GLY A 177 0.40 -0.11 11.82
C GLY A 177 1.56 0.49 12.60
N VAL A 178 2.71 0.69 11.94
CA VAL A 178 3.85 1.41 12.54
C VAL A 178 3.50 2.88 12.77
N LEU A 179 2.83 3.56 11.82
CA LEU A 179 2.35 4.93 12.04
C LEU A 179 1.42 5.00 13.25
N TYR A 180 0.40 4.13 13.30
CA TYR A 180 -0.53 4.04 14.43
C TYR A 180 0.20 3.84 15.77
N THR A 181 1.21 2.97 15.78
CA THR A 181 2.04 2.70 16.96
C THR A 181 2.83 3.93 17.39
N VAL A 182 3.49 4.59 16.43
CA VAL A 182 4.30 5.80 16.70
C VAL A 182 3.43 6.95 17.25
N LEU A 183 2.19 7.06 16.79
CA LEU A 183 1.24 8.07 17.31
C LEU A 183 0.88 7.86 18.79
N GLN A 184 1.07 6.65 19.34
CA GLN A 184 0.85 6.36 20.78
C GLN A 184 2.10 6.59 21.64
N LEU A 185 3.24 6.94 21.03
CA LEU A 185 4.52 7.13 21.72
C LEU A 185 4.83 8.61 21.96
N PRO A 186 5.66 8.94 22.97
CA PRO A 186 6.19 10.28 23.15
C PRO A 186 6.96 10.77 21.93
N GLU A 187 6.84 12.05 21.61
CA GLU A 187 7.60 12.69 20.52
C GLU A 187 9.05 12.98 20.92
N GLY A 188 9.93 13.03 19.94
CA GLY A 188 11.34 13.42 20.13
C GLY A 188 12.23 12.36 20.78
N GLU A 189 11.71 11.18 21.08
CA GLU A 189 12.50 10.06 21.59
C GLU A 189 12.96 9.12 20.47
N PRO A 190 14.10 8.39 20.66
CA PRO A 190 14.44 7.25 19.80
C PRO A 190 13.36 6.17 19.89
N VAL A 191 13.00 5.59 18.73
CA VAL A 191 11.95 4.58 18.63
C VAL A 191 12.51 3.31 18.02
N SER A 192 12.26 2.16 18.66
CA SER A 192 12.53 0.84 18.12
C SER A 192 11.25 0.03 18.06
N ILE A 193 10.94 -0.52 16.89
CA ILE A 193 9.72 -1.31 16.65
C ILE A 193 10.07 -2.64 16.03
N GLU A 194 9.45 -3.71 16.56
CA GLU A 194 9.44 -5.04 15.96
C GLU A 194 8.01 -5.36 15.52
N GLY A 195 7.82 -5.56 14.20
CA GLY A 195 6.58 -6.01 13.61
C GLY A 195 6.56 -7.53 13.45
N MET A 196 5.58 -8.19 14.03
CA MET A 196 5.45 -9.66 14.08
C MET A 196 4.17 -10.07 13.35
N VAL A 197 4.34 -10.78 12.25
CA VAL A 197 3.27 -11.18 11.34
C VAL A 197 2.81 -12.60 11.64
N ARG A 198 1.51 -12.79 11.74
CA ARG A 198 0.84 -14.09 11.69
C ARG A 198 -0.31 -14.01 10.73
N ALA A 199 -0.43 -14.98 9.85
CA ALA A 199 -1.54 -15.08 8.93
C ALA A 199 -1.94 -16.54 8.74
N LYS A 200 -3.22 -16.74 8.42
CA LYS A 200 -3.76 -18.00 7.95
C LYS A 200 -4.55 -17.72 6.67
N GLY A 201 -4.17 -18.36 5.59
CA GLY A 201 -4.80 -18.17 4.28
C GLY A 201 -4.00 -18.87 3.19
N GLY A 202 -4.50 -18.80 1.97
CA GLY A 202 -3.79 -19.27 0.77
C GLY A 202 -2.82 -18.22 0.25
N VAL A 203 -1.75 -18.66 -0.39
CA VAL A 203 -0.86 -17.78 -1.15
C VAL A 203 -1.56 -17.42 -2.47
N SER A 204 -1.60 -16.14 -2.81
CA SER A 204 -2.17 -15.69 -4.07
C SER A 204 -1.31 -16.09 -5.27
N GLY A 205 -1.91 -16.29 -6.45
CA GLY A 205 -1.16 -16.50 -7.68
C GLY A 205 -0.17 -15.38 -7.94
N GLY A 206 -0.56 -14.11 -7.68
CA GLY A 206 0.34 -12.95 -7.77
C GLY A 206 1.52 -13.03 -6.80
N THR A 207 1.26 -13.31 -5.52
CA THR A 207 2.30 -13.48 -4.48
C THR A 207 3.22 -14.66 -4.81
N TRP A 208 2.66 -15.78 -5.29
CA TRP A 208 3.42 -16.95 -5.70
C TRP A 208 4.38 -16.62 -6.85
N HIS A 209 3.88 -15.97 -7.90
CA HIS A 209 4.70 -15.55 -9.05
C HIS A 209 5.76 -14.54 -8.65
N SER A 210 5.43 -13.55 -7.81
CA SER A 210 6.38 -12.56 -7.31
C SER A 210 7.47 -13.21 -6.46
N ALA A 211 7.13 -14.18 -5.59
CA ALA A 211 8.09 -14.90 -4.78
C ALA A 211 9.06 -15.73 -5.65
N ILE A 212 8.55 -16.48 -6.63
CA ILE A 212 9.39 -17.27 -7.56
C ILE A 212 10.33 -16.36 -8.36
N ASN A 213 9.83 -15.23 -8.85
CA ASN A 213 10.65 -14.26 -9.58
C ASN A 213 11.72 -13.63 -8.68
N ALA A 214 11.37 -13.27 -7.44
CA ALA A 214 12.33 -12.75 -6.45
C ALA A 214 13.42 -13.80 -6.11
N PHE A 215 13.07 -15.07 -5.97
CA PHE A 215 14.04 -16.14 -5.77
C PHE A 215 14.92 -16.39 -7.00
N SER A 216 14.39 -16.21 -8.23
CA SER A 216 15.18 -16.37 -9.46
C SER A 216 16.22 -15.26 -9.66
N ASP A 217 16.01 -14.07 -9.06
CA ASP A 217 16.96 -12.94 -9.07
C ASP A 217 17.14 -12.36 -7.66
N LEU A 218 17.64 -13.19 -6.75
CA LEU A 218 17.82 -12.84 -5.34
C LEU A 218 18.75 -11.63 -5.14
N ARG A 219 19.76 -11.45 -5.99
CA ARG A 219 20.68 -10.30 -5.91
C ARG A 219 19.98 -8.99 -6.22
N SER A 220 19.18 -8.95 -7.27
CA SER A 220 18.40 -7.79 -7.65
C SER A 220 17.35 -7.44 -6.59
N ALA A 221 16.60 -8.45 -6.13
CA ALA A 221 15.61 -8.28 -5.07
C ALA A 221 16.22 -7.73 -3.77
N MET A 222 17.36 -8.26 -3.32
CA MET A 222 18.07 -7.79 -2.13
C MET A 222 18.67 -6.38 -2.31
N SER A 223 19.06 -5.99 -3.51
CA SER A 223 19.63 -4.66 -3.77
C SER A 223 18.57 -3.58 -3.89
N ALA A 224 17.42 -3.90 -4.46
CA ALA A 224 16.31 -2.98 -4.65
C ALA A 224 15.67 -2.52 -3.33
N GLY A 225 15.60 -3.41 -2.33
CA GLY A 225 15.01 -3.11 -1.02
C GLY A 225 15.95 -2.41 -0.02
N ARG A 226 17.12 -1.93 -0.43
CA ARG A 226 18.03 -1.22 0.49
C ARG A 226 17.58 0.21 0.72
N PRO A 227 17.48 0.67 1.99
CA PRO A 227 17.17 2.07 2.29
C PRO A 227 18.20 3.01 1.67
N SER A 228 17.76 4.20 1.26
CA SER A 228 18.69 5.27 0.86
C SER A 228 19.70 5.57 1.98
N LYS A 229 20.95 5.77 1.60
CA LYS A 229 22.03 6.15 2.53
C LYS A 229 22.18 7.67 2.69
N GLU A 230 21.37 8.45 2.02
CA GLU A 230 21.42 9.90 2.11
C GLU A 230 21.18 10.37 3.54
N PRO A 231 22.00 11.32 4.02
CA PRO A 231 21.80 11.92 5.33
C PRO A 231 20.42 12.56 5.44
N LEU A 232 19.79 12.40 6.61
CA LEU A 232 18.52 13.06 6.89
C LEU A 232 18.77 14.42 7.58
N PRO A 233 17.88 15.41 7.37
CA PRO A 233 17.93 16.68 8.09
C PRO A 233 17.99 16.47 9.60
N GLY A 234 18.70 17.36 10.31
CA GLY A 234 18.81 17.30 11.77
C GLY A 234 19.60 16.10 12.31
N GLY A 235 20.32 15.35 11.45
CA GLY A 235 21.12 14.19 11.87
C GLY A 235 20.27 12.97 12.24
N ARG A 236 19.00 12.94 11.86
CA ARG A 236 18.09 11.80 12.09
C ARG A 236 18.66 10.51 11.51
N LYS A 237 18.34 9.40 12.18
CA LYS A 237 18.81 8.07 11.78
C LYS A 237 17.61 7.14 11.61
N VAL A 238 17.53 6.49 10.45
CA VAL A 238 16.49 5.50 10.14
C VAL A 238 17.18 4.22 9.67
N ARG A 239 16.94 3.12 10.38
CA ARG A 239 17.69 1.88 10.18
C ARG A 239 16.79 0.64 10.30
N ALA A 240 17.09 -0.40 9.50
CA ALA A 240 16.56 -1.73 9.75
C ALA A 240 17.19 -2.33 11.02
N SER A 241 16.42 -3.13 11.74
CA SER A 241 16.94 -3.98 12.83
C SER A 241 17.93 -4.99 12.26
N LYS A 242 18.97 -5.31 13.05
CA LYS A 242 19.93 -6.36 12.74
C LYS A 242 19.59 -7.70 13.37
N ALA A 243 18.46 -7.80 14.08
CA ALA A 243 18.04 -9.04 14.71
C ALA A 243 17.80 -10.12 13.64
N GLY A 244 18.48 -11.25 13.81
CA GLY A 244 18.29 -12.44 13.00
C GLY A 244 17.17 -13.33 13.56
N LEU A 245 17.16 -14.60 13.16
CA LEU A 245 16.28 -15.62 13.73
C LEU A 245 16.56 -15.77 15.24
N HIS A 246 15.54 -15.61 16.06
CA HIS A 246 15.66 -15.79 17.52
C HIS A 246 14.33 -16.27 18.14
N PHE A 247 14.42 -16.82 19.35
CA PHE A 247 13.25 -17.25 20.11
C PHE A 247 12.85 -16.17 21.12
N ASP A 248 11.63 -15.66 20.99
CA ASP A 248 11.03 -14.73 21.94
C ASP A 248 10.34 -15.52 23.07
N LYS A 249 10.93 -15.46 24.26
CA LYS A 249 10.42 -16.18 25.43
C LYS A 249 9.05 -15.68 25.89
N ALA A 250 8.80 -14.37 25.81
CA ALA A 250 7.53 -13.77 26.24
C ALA A 250 6.36 -14.22 25.36
N ARG A 251 6.61 -14.42 24.07
CA ARG A 251 5.61 -14.90 23.11
C ARG A 251 5.60 -16.42 22.92
N SER A 252 6.59 -17.11 23.47
CA SER A 252 6.84 -18.55 23.24
C SER A 252 6.85 -18.89 21.75
N ALA A 253 7.56 -18.08 20.95
CA ALA A 253 7.58 -18.16 19.49
C ALA A 253 8.94 -17.83 18.90
N TRP A 254 9.23 -18.39 17.75
CA TRP A 254 10.36 -18.01 16.92
C TRP A 254 9.99 -16.77 16.11
N LEU A 255 10.88 -15.79 16.10
CA LEU A 255 10.80 -14.61 15.22
C LEU A 255 11.78 -14.80 14.08
N CYS A 256 11.22 -15.07 12.89
CA CYS A 256 11.97 -15.31 11.66
C CYS A 256 11.93 -14.05 10.79
N PRO A 257 13.06 -13.42 10.44
CA PRO A 257 13.08 -12.27 9.57
C PRO A 257 12.37 -12.55 8.23
N LEU A 258 11.47 -11.66 7.82
CA LEU A 258 10.76 -11.72 6.55
C LEU A 258 11.39 -10.75 5.54
N PRO A 259 11.97 -11.24 4.44
CA PRO A 259 12.57 -10.41 3.40
C PRO A 259 11.53 -9.94 2.37
N THR A 260 10.43 -9.34 2.85
CA THR A 260 9.38 -8.74 2.02
C THR A 260 9.68 -7.27 1.71
N ILE A 261 8.82 -6.61 0.94
CA ILE A 261 8.94 -5.18 0.64
C ILE A 261 8.61 -4.29 1.86
N ASP A 262 7.84 -4.80 2.81
CA ASP A 262 7.28 -4.05 3.94
C ASP A 262 8.31 -3.25 4.75
N PRO A 263 9.47 -3.83 5.16
CA PRO A 263 10.49 -3.07 5.88
C PRO A 263 10.98 -1.84 5.12
N TRP A 264 11.07 -1.95 3.78
CA TRP A 264 11.53 -0.84 2.96
C TRP A 264 10.49 0.28 2.91
N ILE A 265 9.20 -0.04 2.80
CA ILE A 265 8.10 0.93 2.83
C ILE A 265 8.04 1.63 4.20
N VAL A 266 8.08 0.88 5.31
CA VAL A 266 8.11 1.44 6.67
C VAL A 266 9.31 2.38 6.88
N LEU A 267 10.51 1.95 6.47
CA LEU A 267 11.71 2.78 6.61
C LEU A 267 11.64 4.03 5.73
N ARG A 268 10.99 3.96 4.57
CA ARG A 268 10.76 5.11 3.72
C ARG A 268 9.79 6.10 4.36
N SER A 269 8.73 5.64 4.97
CA SER A 269 7.81 6.46 5.78
C SER A 269 8.53 7.14 6.94
N ALA A 270 9.35 6.38 7.66
CA ALA A 270 10.15 6.92 8.77
C ALA A 270 11.17 7.99 8.31
N ARG A 271 11.68 7.91 7.08
CA ARG A 271 12.55 8.94 6.51
C ARG A 271 11.80 10.22 6.15
N GLY A 272 10.54 10.08 5.71
CA GLY A 272 9.71 11.20 5.26
C GLY A 272 8.92 11.90 6.38
N LEU A 273 8.74 11.25 7.53
CA LEU A 273 7.89 11.73 8.63
C LEU A 273 8.72 11.95 9.91
N ASP A 274 8.79 13.20 10.38
CA ASP A 274 9.56 13.56 11.58
C ASP A 274 9.00 12.92 12.86
N ARG A 275 7.71 12.56 12.86
CA ARG A 275 7.00 11.91 13.96
C ARG A 275 7.64 10.59 14.41
N TYR A 276 8.42 9.92 13.54
CA TYR A 276 9.16 8.68 13.85
C TYR A 276 10.41 8.90 14.73
N GLY A 277 10.69 10.13 15.13
CA GLY A 277 11.74 10.48 16.07
C GLY A 277 13.15 10.58 15.48
N PRO A 278 14.15 10.91 16.33
CA PRO A 278 15.52 11.20 15.89
C PRO A 278 16.33 9.95 15.51
N ASP A 279 16.02 8.79 16.08
CA ASP A 279 16.64 7.49 15.77
C ASP A 279 15.55 6.43 15.73
N PHE A 280 15.21 5.99 14.52
CA PHE A 280 14.18 4.99 14.27
C PHE A 280 14.78 3.67 13.82
N ARG A 281 14.28 2.56 14.41
CA ARG A 281 14.64 1.18 14.03
C ARG A 281 13.41 0.34 13.82
N TYR A 282 13.42 -0.44 12.74
CA TYR A 282 12.32 -1.37 12.44
C TYR A 282 12.84 -2.77 12.14
N GLY A 283 12.27 -3.77 12.82
CA GLY A 283 12.45 -5.19 12.55
C GLY A 283 11.15 -5.80 12.05
N HIS A 284 11.24 -6.74 11.11
CA HIS A 284 10.08 -7.37 10.47
C HIS A 284 10.21 -8.88 10.50
N PHE A 285 9.26 -9.57 11.15
CA PHE A 285 9.38 -10.99 11.47
C PHE A 285 8.08 -11.75 11.22
N ALA A 286 8.20 -12.99 10.76
CA ALA A 286 7.14 -13.99 10.94
C ALA A 286 7.19 -14.52 12.37
N GLU A 287 6.06 -14.57 13.05
CA GLU A 287 5.91 -15.24 14.35
C GLU A 287 5.51 -16.70 14.13
N VAL A 288 6.40 -17.64 14.46
CA VAL A 288 6.22 -19.09 14.29
C VAL A 288 6.26 -19.80 15.63
N ARG A 289 5.13 -20.35 16.08
CA ARG A 289 5.01 -20.98 17.40
C ARG A 289 5.52 -22.41 17.45
N SER A 290 5.69 -23.07 16.32
CA SER A 290 6.15 -24.48 16.26
C SER A 290 7.51 -24.57 15.60
N THR A 291 8.49 -25.15 16.30
CA THR A 291 9.82 -25.42 15.74
C THR A 291 9.75 -26.37 14.53
N ALA A 292 8.83 -27.33 14.54
CA ALA A 292 8.62 -28.23 13.41
C ALA A 292 8.13 -27.47 12.15
N VAL A 293 7.21 -26.52 12.34
CA VAL A 293 6.73 -25.64 11.25
C VAL A 293 7.85 -24.73 10.75
N LEU A 294 8.68 -24.20 11.65
CA LEU A 294 9.85 -23.39 11.28
C LEU A 294 10.82 -24.18 10.40
N LEU A 295 11.20 -25.41 10.84
CA LEU A 295 12.14 -26.26 10.10
C LEU A 295 11.54 -26.72 8.76
N GLY A 296 10.30 -27.19 8.75
CA GLY A 296 9.61 -27.59 7.53
C GLY A 296 9.43 -26.43 6.53
N GLY A 297 9.08 -25.24 7.03
CA GLY A 297 8.98 -24.00 6.24
C GLY A 297 10.34 -23.60 5.64
N ALA A 298 11.42 -23.67 6.42
CA ALA A 298 12.78 -23.36 5.95
C ALA A 298 13.20 -24.30 4.81
N VAL A 299 12.96 -25.62 4.97
CA VAL A 299 13.23 -26.62 3.92
C VAL A 299 12.37 -26.36 2.68
N GLY A 300 11.08 -26.07 2.86
CA GLY A 300 10.17 -25.76 1.75
C GLY A 300 10.62 -24.52 0.96
N ILE A 301 10.95 -23.42 1.66
CA ILE A 301 11.44 -22.17 1.02
C ILE A 301 12.77 -22.43 0.29
N ALA A 302 13.71 -23.14 0.91
CA ALA A 302 14.99 -23.48 0.29
C ALA A 302 14.78 -24.34 -0.97
N GLY A 303 13.84 -25.29 -0.94
CA GLY A 303 13.47 -26.11 -2.07
C GLY A 303 12.89 -25.27 -3.23
N VAL A 304 11.93 -24.40 -2.95
CA VAL A 304 11.35 -23.48 -3.95
C VAL A 304 12.42 -22.54 -4.51
N ALA A 305 13.29 -21.97 -3.65
CA ALA A 305 14.37 -21.09 -4.07
C ALA A 305 15.37 -21.82 -4.99
N ALA A 306 15.75 -23.06 -4.66
CA ALA A 306 16.63 -23.87 -5.49
C ALA A 306 15.99 -24.22 -6.85
N LEU A 307 14.73 -24.65 -6.86
CA LEU A 307 13.98 -24.99 -8.07
C LEU A 307 13.75 -23.78 -8.98
N SER A 308 13.63 -22.57 -8.41
CA SER A 308 13.44 -21.34 -9.18
C SER A 308 14.69 -20.87 -9.94
N GLN A 309 15.89 -21.42 -9.62
CA GLN A 309 17.13 -21.10 -10.33
C GLN A 309 17.18 -21.70 -11.75
N PHE A 310 16.49 -22.80 -11.98
CA PHE A 310 16.51 -23.48 -13.28
C PHE A 310 15.24 -23.18 -14.07
N LYS A 311 15.40 -22.81 -15.35
CA LYS A 311 14.28 -22.41 -16.21
C LYS A 311 13.13 -23.45 -16.27
N PRO A 312 13.36 -24.76 -16.50
CA PRO A 312 12.29 -25.74 -16.58
C PRO A 312 11.49 -25.90 -15.27
N THR A 313 12.19 -25.96 -14.13
CA THR A 313 11.55 -26.10 -12.81
C THR A 313 10.85 -24.81 -12.37
N ARG A 314 11.38 -23.66 -12.75
CA ARG A 314 10.72 -22.37 -12.51
C ARG A 314 9.41 -22.26 -13.31
N GLU A 315 9.40 -22.63 -14.60
CA GLU A 315 8.18 -22.66 -15.41
C GLU A 315 7.14 -23.62 -14.84
N TRP A 316 7.58 -24.79 -14.36
CA TRP A 316 6.72 -25.74 -13.67
C TRP A 316 6.13 -25.16 -12.36
N LEU A 317 6.94 -24.47 -11.53
CA LEU A 317 6.46 -23.79 -10.33
C LEU A 317 5.44 -22.69 -10.65
N LEU A 318 5.72 -21.87 -11.69
CA LEU A 318 4.82 -20.82 -12.16
C LEU A 318 3.48 -21.38 -12.68
N GLY A 319 3.50 -22.56 -13.27
CA GLY A 319 2.30 -23.25 -13.75
C GLY A 319 1.43 -23.88 -12.66
N ARG A 320 1.87 -23.91 -11.37
CA ARG A 320 1.10 -24.50 -10.28
C ARG A 320 -0.09 -23.67 -9.84
N ILE A 321 0.03 -22.36 -9.92
CA ILE A 321 -1.05 -21.40 -9.60
C ILE A 321 -1.10 -20.41 -10.76
N ALA A 322 -2.18 -20.45 -11.52
CA ALA A 322 -2.32 -19.58 -12.69
C ALA A 322 -2.50 -18.11 -12.26
N PRO A 323 -1.99 -17.14 -13.03
CA PRO A 323 -2.27 -15.73 -12.81
C PRO A 323 -3.78 -15.48 -12.91
N GLY A 324 -4.36 -14.81 -11.90
CA GLY A 324 -5.79 -14.52 -11.88
C GLY A 324 -6.66 -15.61 -11.26
N GLU A 325 -6.09 -16.71 -10.79
CA GLU A 325 -6.77 -17.68 -9.95
C GLU A 325 -6.52 -17.38 -8.46
N GLY A 326 -7.52 -17.62 -7.63
CA GLY A 326 -7.45 -17.42 -6.18
C GLY A 326 -8.28 -18.45 -5.42
N PRO A 327 -8.14 -18.50 -4.09
CA PRO A 327 -8.86 -19.44 -3.25
C PRO A 327 -10.38 -19.17 -3.29
N SER A 328 -11.18 -20.24 -3.10
CA SER A 328 -12.63 -20.12 -3.02
C SER A 328 -13.07 -19.20 -1.87
N GLU A 329 -14.32 -18.71 -1.92
CA GLU A 329 -14.87 -17.85 -0.88
C GLU A 329 -14.86 -18.52 0.49
N GLU A 330 -15.14 -19.81 0.57
CA GLU A 330 -15.10 -20.60 1.80
C GLU A 330 -13.70 -20.65 2.43
N VAL A 331 -12.66 -20.74 1.60
CA VAL A 331 -11.25 -20.72 2.06
C VAL A 331 -10.89 -19.34 2.54
N ARG A 332 -11.30 -18.28 1.82
CA ARG A 332 -11.05 -16.88 2.23
C ARG A 332 -11.78 -16.55 3.53
N ALA A 333 -13.02 -17.00 3.71
CA ALA A 333 -13.80 -16.75 4.93
C ALA A 333 -13.14 -17.30 6.21
N LYS A 334 -12.26 -18.31 6.11
CA LYS A 334 -11.52 -18.90 7.23
C LYS A 334 -10.13 -18.27 7.44
N GLY A 335 -9.72 -17.36 6.54
CA GLY A 335 -8.46 -16.66 6.61
C GLY A 335 -8.49 -15.53 7.64
N TRP A 336 -7.33 -15.22 8.18
CA TRP A 336 -7.11 -14.08 9.08
C TRP A 336 -5.65 -13.65 9.06
N PHE A 337 -5.40 -12.41 9.45
CA PHE A 337 -4.05 -11.95 9.76
C PHE A 337 -4.00 -11.14 11.05
N THR A 338 -2.85 -11.12 11.66
CA THR A 338 -2.45 -10.18 12.72
C THR A 338 -1.03 -9.70 12.47
N VAL A 339 -0.81 -8.41 12.61
CA VAL A 339 0.52 -7.81 12.69
C VAL A 339 0.61 -7.12 14.04
N THR A 340 1.43 -7.66 14.94
CA THR A 340 1.65 -7.08 16.27
C THR A 340 2.94 -6.29 16.26
N PHE A 341 2.92 -5.09 16.81
CA PHE A 341 4.06 -4.20 16.92
C PHE A 341 4.45 -4.04 18.38
N ARG A 342 5.67 -4.46 18.74
CA ARG A 342 6.29 -4.13 20.01
C ARG A 342 7.17 -2.92 19.81
N ALA A 343 6.81 -1.81 20.44
CA ALA A 343 7.51 -0.56 20.32
C ALA A 343 8.10 -0.12 21.66
N SER A 344 9.33 0.37 21.61
CA SER A 344 10.03 0.91 22.79
C SER A 344 10.68 2.25 22.47
N THR A 345 10.56 3.17 23.43
CA THR A 345 11.30 4.43 23.53
C THR A 345 12.15 4.40 24.81
N ARG A 346 12.74 5.54 25.19
CA ARG A 346 13.43 5.65 26.49
C ARG A 346 12.47 5.58 27.68
N SER A 347 11.28 6.14 27.51
CA SER A 347 10.31 6.33 28.61
C SER A 347 9.11 5.38 28.54
N LYS A 348 8.83 4.74 27.40
CA LYS A 348 7.59 3.97 27.18
C LYS A 348 7.83 2.72 26.34
N THR A 349 7.18 1.62 26.72
CA THR A 349 7.03 0.42 25.89
C THR A 349 5.55 0.12 25.74
N ILE A 350 5.11 -0.18 24.50
CA ILE A 350 3.73 -0.54 24.20
C ILE A 350 3.69 -1.68 23.18
N GLU A 351 2.58 -2.38 23.16
CA GLU A 351 2.23 -3.26 22.05
C GLU A 351 0.95 -2.75 21.37
N THR A 352 0.95 -2.78 20.04
CA THR A 352 -0.21 -2.48 19.21
C THR A 352 -0.44 -3.61 18.22
N GLN A 353 -1.62 -3.68 17.63
CA GLN A 353 -1.95 -4.71 16.67
C GLN A 353 -2.83 -4.19 15.55
N VAL A 354 -2.55 -4.63 14.33
CA VAL A 354 -3.45 -4.54 13.18
C VAL A 354 -3.95 -5.95 12.86
N SER A 355 -5.26 -6.11 12.67
CA SER A 355 -5.83 -7.42 12.36
C SER A 355 -7.03 -7.34 11.43
N GLY A 356 -7.26 -8.40 10.66
CA GLY A 356 -8.34 -8.50 9.70
C GLY A 356 -8.58 -9.94 9.24
N GLY A 357 -9.38 -10.08 8.20
CA GLY A 357 -9.70 -11.34 7.55
C GLY A 357 -8.58 -11.88 6.67
N GLU A 358 -8.92 -12.52 5.56
CA GLU A 358 -7.96 -13.15 4.65
C GLU A 358 -7.09 -12.09 3.94
N ALA A 359 -5.79 -12.17 4.17
CA ALA A 359 -4.80 -11.18 3.77
C ALA A 359 -4.61 -11.05 2.26
N GLY A 360 -4.57 -12.19 1.55
CA GLY A 360 -4.10 -12.25 0.18
C GLY A 360 -5.02 -11.59 -0.85
N TYR A 361 -6.32 -11.63 -0.64
CA TYR A 361 -7.31 -11.16 -1.61
C TYR A 361 -8.41 -10.29 -1.00
N ALA A 362 -9.11 -10.80 0.02
CA ALA A 362 -10.26 -10.12 0.58
C ALA A 362 -9.85 -8.78 1.21
N GLU A 363 -8.88 -8.82 2.12
CA GLU A 363 -8.41 -7.61 2.78
C GLU A 363 -7.53 -6.75 1.86
N THR A 364 -6.74 -7.35 0.96
CA THR A 364 -5.97 -6.61 -0.06
C THR A 364 -6.90 -5.81 -0.98
N SER A 365 -8.00 -6.40 -1.46
CA SER A 365 -8.97 -5.71 -2.32
C SER A 365 -9.66 -4.56 -1.58
N LYS A 366 -10.01 -4.76 -0.30
CA LYS A 366 -10.53 -3.73 0.59
C LYS A 366 -9.53 -2.59 0.78
N MET A 367 -8.28 -2.92 1.14
CA MET A 367 -7.23 -1.96 1.41
C MET A 367 -6.94 -1.04 0.21
N VAL A 368 -6.82 -1.60 -0.99
CA VAL A 368 -6.55 -0.78 -2.18
C VAL A 368 -7.78 0.04 -2.60
N ALA A 369 -8.99 -0.49 -2.44
CA ALA A 369 -10.22 0.26 -2.69
C ALA A 369 -10.35 1.45 -1.72
N GLU A 370 -10.12 1.22 -0.41
CA GLU A 370 -10.15 2.30 0.59
C GLU A 370 -9.01 3.31 0.37
N SER A 371 -7.85 2.89 -0.15
CA SER A 371 -6.77 3.81 -0.55
C SER A 371 -7.21 4.72 -1.69
N ALA A 372 -7.86 4.17 -2.73
CA ALA A 372 -8.40 4.97 -3.82
C ALA A 372 -9.51 5.91 -3.34
N LEU A 373 -10.43 5.44 -2.50
CA LEU A 373 -11.48 6.25 -1.89
C LEU A 373 -10.91 7.37 -1.00
N CYS A 374 -9.85 7.10 -0.25
CA CYS A 374 -9.15 8.08 0.58
C CYS A 374 -8.58 9.22 -0.27
N LEU A 375 -7.88 8.91 -1.36
CA LEU A 375 -7.36 9.91 -2.30
C LEU A 375 -8.47 10.71 -3.00
N ALA A 376 -9.60 10.05 -3.32
CA ALA A 376 -10.69 10.67 -4.05
C ALA A 376 -11.60 11.57 -3.18
N LEU A 377 -11.80 11.21 -1.90
CA LEU A 377 -12.84 11.80 -1.05
C LEU A 377 -12.30 12.58 0.16
N ASP A 378 -11.11 12.23 0.68
CA ASP A 378 -10.59 12.84 1.92
C ASP A 378 -9.43 13.82 1.68
N ARG A 379 -9.35 14.41 0.50
CA ARG A 379 -8.20 15.20 0.04
C ARG A 379 -7.78 16.31 1.02
N ASP A 380 -8.74 16.93 1.69
CA ASP A 380 -8.51 17.99 2.66
C ASP A 380 -7.91 17.49 4.00
N ARG A 381 -7.98 16.19 4.24
CA ARG A 381 -7.49 15.53 5.45
C ARG A 381 -6.15 14.82 5.24
N LEU A 382 -5.67 14.78 3.99
CA LEU A 382 -4.44 14.06 3.65
C LEU A 382 -3.22 14.83 4.14
N PRO A 383 -2.15 14.11 4.57
CA PRO A 383 -0.86 14.73 4.85
C PRO A 383 -0.34 15.56 3.67
N PRO A 384 0.49 16.58 3.91
CA PRO A 384 0.94 17.51 2.85
C PRO A 384 1.93 16.88 1.85
N HIS A 385 2.31 15.63 2.04
CA HIS A 385 3.29 14.94 1.20
C HIS A 385 2.70 14.53 -0.14
N THR A 386 3.39 14.88 -1.22
CA THR A 386 3.06 14.55 -2.61
C THR A 386 4.26 13.97 -3.34
N GLY A 387 4.05 13.47 -4.54
CA GLY A 387 5.04 12.73 -5.30
C GLY A 387 4.80 11.22 -5.26
N VAL A 388 5.83 10.42 -5.45
CA VAL A 388 5.76 8.99 -5.16
C VAL A 388 5.93 8.83 -3.65
N VAL A 389 4.88 8.46 -2.95
CA VAL A 389 4.83 8.44 -1.48
C VAL A 389 4.36 7.07 -0.97
N THR A 390 4.56 6.81 0.33
CA THR A 390 4.01 5.62 0.99
C THR A 390 2.58 5.89 1.48
N THR A 391 1.89 4.87 1.95
CA THR A 391 0.54 4.99 2.51
C THR A 391 0.52 5.90 3.74
N ALA A 392 1.50 5.78 4.64
CA ALA A 392 1.63 6.65 5.81
C ALA A 392 1.93 8.11 5.43
N MET A 393 2.82 8.34 4.45
CA MET A 393 3.14 9.69 3.98
C MET A 393 1.99 10.36 3.23
N GLY A 394 1.33 9.62 2.34
CA GLY A 394 0.34 10.19 1.42
C GLY A 394 -1.09 10.23 1.94
N MET A 395 -1.44 9.35 2.87
CA MET A 395 -2.82 9.18 3.37
C MET A 395 -2.91 9.18 4.91
N GLY A 396 -1.91 8.67 5.61
CA GLY A 396 -1.78 8.78 7.07
C GLY A 396 -3.00 8.32 7.86
N GLU A 397 -3.40 9.10 8.85
CA GLU A 397 -4.53 8.80 9.75
C GLU A 397 -5.87 8.73 9.03
N ALA A 398 -6.05 9.48 7.94
CA ALA A 398 -7.28 9.43 7.14
C ALA A 398 -7.54 8.02 6.59
N LEU A 399 -6.49 7.33 6.12
CA LEU A 399 -6.63 5.95 5.66
C LEU A 399 -6.79 4.96 6.84
N ILE A 400 -6.12 5.16 7.97
CA ILE A 400 -6.33 4.34 9.17
C ILE A 400 -7.80 4.36 9.58
N GLU A 401 -8.43 5.52 9.67
CA GLU A 401 -9.85 5.64 10.03
C GLU A 401 -10.78 4.98 9.00
N ARG A 402 -10.47 5.08 7.70
CA ARG A 402 -11.23 4.39 6.66
C ARG A 402 -11.16 2.88 6.84
N LEU A 403 -9.96 2.35 7.02
CA LEU A 403 -9.74 0.92 7.21
C LEU A 403 -10.42 0.39 8.48
N GLN A 404 -10.43 1.18 9.57
CA GLN A 404 -11.16 0.83 10.78
C GLN A 404 -12.68 0.75 10.53
N ARG A 405 -13.25 1.71 9.81
CA ARG A 405 -14.66 1.67 9.39
C ARG A 405 -14.96 0.49 8.47
N ALA A 406 -14.00 0.10 7.65
CA ALA A 406 -14.08 -1.07 6.78
C ALA A 406 -13.84 -2.42 7.49
N GLY A 407 -13.62 -2.41 8.83
CA GLY A 407 -13.51 -3.61 9.66
C GLY A 407 -12.08 -4.14 9.86
N ILE A 408 -11.04 -3.39 9.48
CA ILE A 408 -9.65 -3.70 9.84
C ILE A 408 -9.39 -3.07 11.21
N ALA A 409 -9.04 -3.87 12.20
CA ALA A 409 -8.85 -3.38 13.55
C ALA A 409 -7.41 -2.86 13.77
N PHE A 410 -7.30 -1.66 14.34
CA PHE A 410 -6.07 -1.08 14.89
C PHE A 410 -6.29 -0.91 16.40
N ARG A 411 -5.47 -1.54 17.23
CA ARG A 411 -5.66 -1.58 18.69
C ARG A 411 -4.35 -1.38 19.44
N VAL A 412 -4.41 -0.75 20.62
CA VAL A 412 -3.37 -0.86 21.65
C VAL A 412 -3.70 -2.10 22.48
N LEU A 413 -2.71 -2.94 22.78
CA LEU A 413 -2.88 -4.19 23.53
C LEU A 413 -2.63 -3.99 25.03
#